data_4ee641006a7674ebff905e81226f0456
#
_entry.id   4ee641006a7674ebff905e81226f0456
#
_cell.length_a   1.000
_cell.length_b   1.000
_cell.length_c   1.000
_cell.angle_alpha   90.00
_cell.angle_beta   90.00
_cell.angle_gamma   90.00
#
_symmetry.space_group_name_H-M   'P 1'
#
loop_
_entity.id
_entity.type
_entity.pdbx_description
1 polymer ?
#
loop_
_entity_poly.entity_id
_entity_poly.type
_entity_poly.pdbx_seq_one_letter_code
_entity_poly.pdbx_strand_id
1 'polypeptide(L)'
;MRHQKNTKKFKRTTEERKKLWQDLVSGLILHGKIITFTTRAKRSARKFERLVTLCKRAGENKKLAYTKVRPFLKEPVARKLIEEIVPKLITRNGGYTQIYKLHDYFTTHDKSIVMIVS
;
A
#
# COMPACT_ATOMS: atom_id res chain seq x y z
N MET A 1 -5.45 -4.59 -31.25
CA MET A 1 -5.79 -5.70 -30.36
C MET A 1 -5.12 -5.52 -29.00
N ARG A 2 -5.88 -5.65 -27.94
CA ARG A 2 -5.33 -5.53 -26.59
C ARG A 2 -4.74 -6.87 -26.16
N HIS A 3 -3.47 -6.87 -25.87
CA HIS A 3 -2.78 -8.07 -25.41
C HIS A 3 -2.92 -8.19 -23.89
N GLN A 4 -3.94 -8.83 -23.42
CA GLN A 4 -4.11 -9.29 -22.04
C GLN A 4 -3.47 -8.40 -20.95
N LYS A 5 -3.65 -7.09 -21.06
CA LYS A 5 -3.14 -6.15 -20.06
C LYS A 5 -4.08 -6.13 -18.87
N ASN A 6 -3.67 -6.75 -17.78
CA ASN A 6 -4.46 -6.82 -16.55
C ASN A 6 -4.32 -5.57 -15.66
N THR A 7 -3.51 -4.59 -16.09
CA THR A 7 -3.27 -3.39 -15.29
C THR A 7 -4.39 -2.39 -15.49
N LYS A 8 -5.11 -2.10 -14.42
CA LYS A 8 -6.18 -1.10 -14.42
C LYS A 8 -5.60 0.29 -14.32
N LYS A 9 -6.02 1.18 -15.20
CA LYS A 9 -5.54 2.56 -15.26
C LYS A 9 -6.39 3.54 -14.46
N PHE A 10 -7.57 3.12 -13.98
CA PHE A 10 -8.48 3.93 -13.15
C PHE A 10 -8.89 5.25 -13.82
N LYS A 11 -8.92 5.29 -15.15
CA LYS A 11 -9.26 6.49 -15.96
C LYS A 11 -8.40 7.70 -15.59
N ARG A 12 -7.14 7.49 -15.24
CA ARG A 12 -6.23 8.54 -14.80
C ARG A 12 -4.95 8.51 -15.60
N THR A 13 -4.28 9.67 -15.68
CA THR A 13 -2.94 9.75 -16.27
C THR A 13 -1.94 9.01 -15.38
N THR A 14 -0.75 8.75 -15.91
CA THR A 14 0.31 8.08 -15.15
C THR A 14 0.66 8.86 -13.87
N GLU A 15 0.76 10.19 -13.96
CA GLU A 15 1.08 11.03 -12.81
C GLU A 15 -0.04 11.01 -11.77
N GLU A 16 -1.31 11.09 -12.21
CA GLU A 16 -2.46 11.04 -11.32
C GLU A 16 -2.54 9.70 -10.59
N ARG A 17 -2.28 8.59 -11.30
CA ARG A 17 -2.24 7.26 -10.67
C ARG A 17 -1.15 7.17 -9.63
N LYS A 18 0.03 7.69 -9.94
CA LYS A 18 1.16 7.67 -9.01
C LYS A 18 0.82 8.41 -7.72
N LYS A 19 0.19 9.59 -7.85
CA LYS A 19 -0.24 10.36 -6.70
C LYS A 19 -1.34 9.63 -5.91
N LEU A 20 -2.31 9.04 -6.60
CA LEU A 20 -3.38 8.27 -5.95
C LEU A 20 -2.81 7.16 -5.08
N TRP A 21 -1.87 6.37 -5.60
CA TRP A 21 -1.25 5.28 -4.84
C TRP A 21 -0.40 5.80 -3.70
N GLN A 22 0.32 6.87 -3.92
CA GLN A 22 1.10 7.51 -2.86
C GLN A 22 0.19 7.94 -1.70
N ASP A 23 -0.93 8.57 -2.01
CA ASP A 23 -1.87 9.04 -0.99
C ASP A 23 -2.51 7.87 -0.23
N LEU A 24 -2.96 6.83 -0.94
CA LEU A 24 -3.59 5.67 -0.32
C LEU A 24 -2.61 4.89 0.56
N VAL A 25 -1.43 4.62 0.06
CA VAL A 25 -0.41 3.89 0.82
C VAL A 25 0.07 4.71 2.01
N SER A 26 0.24 6.02 1.83
CA SER A 26 0.61 6.92 2.93
C SER A 26 -0.45 6.90 4.04
N GLY A 27 -1.73 6.96 3.67
CA GLY A 27 -2.82 6.86 4.63
C GLY A 27 -2.81 5.54 5.38
N LEU A 28 -2.56 4.44 4.68
CA LEU A 28 -2.47 3.12 5.29
C LEU A 28 -1.32 3.05 6.30
N ILE A 29 -0.16 3.59 5.96
CA ILE A 29 1.01 3.60 6.84
C ILE A 29 0.75 4.48 8.07
N LEU A 30 0.20 5.67 7.87
CA LEU A 30 -0.01 6.63 8.96
C LEU A 30 -1.10 6.18 9.93
N HIS A 31 -2.17 5.57 9.44
CA HIS A 31 -3.34 5.25 10.25
C HIS A 31 -3.50 3.76 10.55
N GLY A 32 -2.74 2.90 9.89
CA GLY A 32 -2.84 1.45 10.06
C GLY A 32 -4.00 0.81 9.31
N LYS A 33 -4.97 1.59 8.87
CA LYS A 33 -6.11 1.12 8.08
C LYS A 33 -6.67 2.25 7.24
N ILE A 34 -7.25 1.88 6.09
CA ILE A 34 -7.97 2.83 5.23
C ILE A 34 -9.27 2.18 4.74
N ILE A 35 -10.25 3.02 4.44
CA ILE A 35 -11.51 2.61 3.81
C ILE A 35 -11.55 3.24 2.42
N THR A 36 -11.70 2.43 1.40
CA THR A 36 -11.73 2.90 0.03
C THR A 36 -12.51 1.91 -0.85
N PHE A 37 -12.69 2.24 -2.13
CA PHE A 37 -13.33 1.32 -3.07
C PHE A 37 -12.51 0.03 -3.16
N THR A 38 -13.19 -1.11 -3.28
CA THR A 38 -12.57 -2.44 -3.22
C THR A 38 -11.43 -2.60 -4.24
N THR A 39 -11.59 -2.06 -5.46
CA THR A 39 -10.54 -2.14 -6.47
C THR A 39 -9.28 -1.38 -6.04
N ARG A 40 -9.46 -0.18 -5.47
CA ARG A 40 -8.34 0.61 -4.94
C ARG A 40 -7.71 -0.05 -3.72
N ALA A 41 -8.55 -0.66 -2.87
CA ALA A 41 -8.08 -1.37 -1.68
C ALA A 41 -7.12 -2.50 -2.06
N LYS A 42 -7.50 -3.33 -3.02
CA LYS A 42 -6.66 -4.44 -3.49
C LYS A 42 -5.34 -3.95 -4.07
N ARG A 43 -5.39 -2.89 -4.85
CA ARG A 43 -4.19 -2.36 -5.49
C ARG A 43 -3.24 -1.69 -4.48
N SER A 44 -3.78 -0.90 -3.56
CA SER A 44 -2.97 -0.24 -2.53
C SER A 44 -2.33 -1.25 -1.59
N ALA A 45 -3.05 -2.32 -1.24
CA ALA A 45 -2.50 -3.41 -0.44
C ALA A 45 -1.27 -4.04 -1.11
N ARG A 46 -1.35 -4.32 -2.41
CA ARG A 46 -0.23 -4.88 -3.16
C ARG A 46 0.97 -3.93 -3.19
N LYS A 47 0.72 -2.64 -3.37
CA LYS A 47 1.79 -1.65 -3.38
C LYS A 47 2.46 -1.52 -2.02
N PHE A 48 1.67 -1.52 -0.95
CA PHE A 48 2.19 -1.51 0.41
C PHE A 48 3.06 -2.75 0.69
N GLU A 49 2.56 -3.93 0.33
CA GLU A 49 3.30 -5.16 0.56
C GLU A 49 4.62 -5.20 -0.21
N ARG A 50 4.64 -4.65 -1.42
CA ARG A 50 5.88 -4.52 -2.19
C ARG A 50 6.89 -3.63 -1.48
N LEU A 51 6.44 -2.51 -0.90
CA LEU A 51 7.33 -1.62 -0.15
C LEU A 51 7.90 -2.30 1.10
N VAL A 52 7.07 -3.06 1.81
CA VAL A 52 7.54 -3.84 2.96
C VAL A 52 8.62 -4.85 2.52
N THR A 53 8.40 -5.53 1.41
CA THR A 53 9.38 -6.49 0.88
C THR A 53 10.69 -5.80 0.53
N LEU A 54 10.64 -4.63 -0.09
CA LEU A 54 11.85 -3.86 -0.42
C LEU A 54 12.64 -3.50 0.84
N CYS A 55 11.94 -3.07 1.89
CA CYS A 55 12.57 -2.74 3.17
C CYS A 55 13.20 -3.97 3.83
N LYS A 56 12.50 -5.10 3.78
CA LYS A 56 13.02 -6.36 4.35
C LYS A 56 14.27 -6.85 3.63
N ARG A 57 14.32 -6.69 2.32
CA ARG A 57 15.49 -7.06 1.51
C ARG A 57 16.71 -6.19 1.82
N ALA A 58 16.49 -4.95 2.25
CA ALA A 58 17.57 -4.07 2.67
C ALA A 58 18.18 -4.51 4.01
N GLY A 59 17.46 -5.35 4.77
CA GLY A 59 17.92 -5.87 6.05
C GLY A 59 18.10 -4.76 7.09
N GLU A 60 19.23 -4.77 7.77
CA GLU A 60 19.54 -3.78 8.80
C GLU A 60 20.03 -2.44 8.22
N ASN A 61 20.27 -2.38 6.93
CA ASN A 61 20.74 -1.16 6.28
C ASN A 61 19.57 -0.20 6.03
N LYS A 62 19.26 0.62 7.03
CA LYS A 62 18.16 1.59 6.95
C LYS A 62 18.35 2.60 5.83
N LYS A 63 19.59 3.01 5.57
CA LYS A 63 19.89 3.95 4.51
C LYS A 63 19.50 3.39 3.15
N LEU A 64 19.79 2.11 2.90
CA LEU A 64 19.39 1.44 1.66
C LEU A 64 17.88 1.35 1.57
N ALA A 65 17.19 1.02 2.68
CA ALA A 65 15.73 0.96 2.73
C ALA A 65 15.12 2.33 2.36
N TYR A 66 15.63 3.42 2.92
CA TYR A 66 15.17 4.77 2.57
C TYR A 66 15.37 5.07 1.08
N THR A 67 16.50 4.71 0.53
CA THR A 67 16.81 4.92 -0.88
C THR A 67 15.79 4.17 -1.77
N LYS A 68 15.41 2.96 -1.38
CA LYS A 68 14.46 2.13 -2.14
C LYS A 68 13.03 2.66 -2.10
N VAL A 69 12.56 3.18 -0.96
CA VAL A 69 11.18 3.65 -0.81
C VAL A 69 10.98 5.13 -1.09
N ARG A 70 12.05 5.92 -1.11
CA ARG A 70 11.99 7.36 -1.32
C ARG A 70 11.23 7.80 -2.58
N PRO A 71 11.34 7.11 -3.74
CA PRO A 71 10.57 7.49 -4.92
C PRO A 71 9.05 7.35 -4.75
N PHE A 72 8.59 6.57 -3.78
CA PHE A 72 7.18 6.24 -3.60
C PHE A 72 6.54 6.96 -2.42
N LEU A 73 7.32 7.34 -1.40
CA LEU A 73 6.79 7.89 -0.14
C LEU A 73 7.54 9.15 0.26
N LYS A 74 6.81 10.07 0.87
CA LYS A 74 7.42 11.25 1.50
C LYS A 74 8.21 10.81 2.73
N GLU A 75 9.20 11.61 3.11
CA GLU A 75 10.13 11.27 4.19
C GLU A 75 9.47 10.87 5.51
N PRO A 76 8.49 11.63 6.06
CA PRO A 76 7.86 11.22 7.33
C PRO A 76 7.18 9.87 7.25
N VAL A 77 6.53 9.57 6.12
CA VAL A 77 5.83 8.30 5.90
C VAL A 77 6.84 7.16 5.74
N ALA A 78 7.89 7.38 4.95
CA ALA A 78 8.95 6.40 4.77
C ALA A 78 9.63 6.06 6.09
N ARG A 79 9.88 7.06 6.94
CA ARG A 79 10.46 6.86 8.26
C ARG A 79 9.57 5.99 9.14
N LYS A 80 8.27 6.26 9.17
CA LYS A 80 7.33 5.45 9.94
C LYS A 80 7.30 4.01 9.46
N LEU A 81 7.29 3.80 8.14
CA LEU A 81 7.32 2.46 7.56
C LEU A 81 8.57 1.70 8.02
N ILE A 82 9.73 2.30 7.87
CA ILE A 82 11.01 1.62 8.12
C ILE A 82 11.24 1.40 9.62
N GLU A 83 10.94 2.38 10.46
CA GLU A 83 11.27 2.34 11.87
C GLU A 83 10.21 1.68 12.76
N GLU A 84 8.93 1.78 12.38
CA GLU A 84 7.84 1.28 13.21
C GLU A 84 7.13 0.06 12.64
N ILE A 85 6.85 0.06 11.35
CA ILE A 85 5.99 -0.97 10.74
C ILE A 85 6.77 -2.20 10.31
N VAL A 86 7.86 -2.03 9.57
CA VAL A 86 8.66 -3.15 9.08
C VAL A 86 9.19 -4.04 10.22
N PRO A 87 9.70 -3.49 11.35
CA PRO A 87 10.12 -4.35 12.46
C PRO A 87 9.04 -5.26 13.01
N LYS A 88 7.79 -4.83 12.99
CA LYS A 88 6.65 -5.65 13.45
C LYS A 88 6.30 -6.76 12.46
N LEU A 89 6.69 -6.62 11.21
CA LEU A 89 6.36 -7.56 10.14
C LEU A 89 7.55 -8.44 9.75
N ILE A 90 8.68 -8.31 10.44
CA ILE A 90 9.95 -8.95 10.05
C ILE A 90 9.85 -10.48 10.03
N THR A 91 9.07 -11.06 10.93
CA THR A 91 8.91 -12.50 11.04
C THR A 91 7.87 -13.08 10.08
N ARG A 92 7.11 -12.24 9.41
CA ARG A 92 6.03 -12.66 8.53
C ARG A 92 6.55 -12.78 7.09
N ASN A 93 6.23 -13.87 6.41
CA ASN A 93 6.74 -14.16 5.05
C ASN A 93 5.77 -13.70 3.95
N GLY A 94 5.01 -12.66 4.18
CA GLY A 94 4.01 -12.14 3.25
C GLY A 94 2.68 -11.97 3.95
N GLY A 95 1.64 -11.60 3.20
CA GLY A 95 0.33 -11.39 3.78
C GLY A 95 0.31 -10.30 4.83
N TYR A 96 0.95 -9.18 4.53
CA TYR A 96 1.09 -8.07 5.49
C TYR A 96 -0.17 -7.25 5.67
N THR A 97 -1.19 -7.49 4.86
CA THR A 97 -2.45 -6.75 4.91
C THR A 97 -3.64 -7.70 4.94
N GLN A 98 -4.75 -7.20 5.47
CA GLN A 98 -6.05 -7.87 5.42
C GLN A 98 -7.05 -6.93 4.79
N ILE A 99 -7.93 -7.46 3.94
CA ILE A 99 -8.97 -6.68 3.26
C ILE A 99 -10.32 -7.27 3.62
N TYR A 100 -11.22 -6.42 4.13
CA TYR A 100 -12.58 -6.81 4.48
C TYR A 100 -13.57 -5.97 3.69
N LYS A 101 -14.50 -6.62 3.00
CA LYS A 101 -15.58 -5.91 2.31
C LYS A 101 -16.55 -5.34 3.32
N LEU A 102 -16.97 -4.10 3.07
CA LEU A 102 -17.99 -3.45 3.88
C LEU A 102 -19.35 -3.63 3.21
N HIS A 103 -20.32 -4.08 4.00
CA HIS A 103 -21.73 -4.11 3.55
C HIS A 103 -22.40 -2.85 4.02
N ASP A 104 -22.75 -1.99 3.08
CA ASP A 104 -23.48 -0.78 3.38
C ASP A 104 -24.77 -0.77 2.56
N TYR A 105 -25.91 -0.85 3.24
CA TYR A 105 -27.22 -0.87 2.60
C TYR A 105 -27.57 0.45 1.90
N PHE A 106 -26.85 1.52 2.23
CA PHE A 106 -27.13 2.86 1.72
C PHE A 106 -26.22 3.30 0.58
N THR A 107 -25.20 2.52 0.26
CA THR A 107 -24.29 2.86 -0.85
C THR A 107 -24.35 1.79 -1.93
N THR A 108 -24.29 2.26 -3.18
CA THR A 108 -24.20 1.38 -4.34
C THR A 108 -22.75 1.03 -4.67
N HIS A 109 -21.80 1.61 -3.93
CA HIS A 109 -20.37 1.44 -4.18
C HIS A 109 -19.77 0.36 -3.30
N ASP A 110 -18.97 -0.50 -3.93
CA ASP A 110 -18.29 -1.60 -3.25
C ASP A 110 -17.04 -1.04 -2.53
N LYS A 111 -17.12 -0.91 -1.21
CA LYS A 111 -16.03 -0.41 -0.36
C LYS A 111 -15.44 -1.52 0.49
N SER A 112 -14.17 -1.36 0.82
CA SER A 112 -13.45 -2.31 1.66
C SER A 112 -12.53 -1.58 2.64
N ILE A 113 -12.22 -2.24 3.75
CA ILE A 113 -11.19 -1.81 4.70
C ILE A 113 -9.91 -2.56 4.39
N VAL A 114 -8.80 -1.83 4.24
CA VAL A 114 -7.46 -2.42 4.20
C VAL A 114 -6.80 -2.15 5.53
N MET A 115 -6.26 -3.20 6.15
CA MET A 115 -5.59 -3.10 7.46
C MET A 115 -4.20 -3.74 7.37
N ILE A 116 -3.24 -3.11 8.06
CA ILE A 116 -1.94 -3.73 8.26
C ILE A 116 -2.09 -4.78 9.36
N VAL A 117 -1.57 -5.97 9.12
CA VAL A 117 -1.59 -7.06 10.09
C VAL A 117 -0.61 -6.73 11.23
N SER A 118 -1.06 -6.89 12.45
CA SER A 118 -0.21 -6.67 13.63
C SER A 118 0.46 -7.94 14.11
#